data_8c1b56f4eb8fa8808442c50778e72c27
#
_entry.id   8c1b56f4eb8fa8808442c50778e72c27
#
_cell.length_a   1.000
_cell.length_b   1.000
_cell.length_c   1.000
_cell.angle_alpha   90.00
_cell.angle_beta   90.00
_cell.angle_gamma   90.00
#
_symmetry.space_group_name_H-M   'P 1'
#
loop_
_entity.id
_entity.type
_entity.pdbx_description
1 polymer ?
#
loop_
_entity_poly.entity_id
_entity_poly.type
_entity_poly.pdbx_seq_one_letter_code
_entity_poly.pdbx_strand_id
1 'polypeptide(L)'
;MSVVEAPPRFTVRPHTLVSLGALYRLLLRTQITVARILGIAALGALSVVLGAFSRWDSDPAQAAADATASYGLALVVPLASLWLGTSAIGDLIEDRLLVYLWLKPVPRWHLPAAAVLATASVVVPLAALPVAAGALVAGVGDVAVAALLAASLAGLAYAGIFVAAGVWFRRAAWWGLAFVLLWENAVAHISQGSARFTIVGWASSVLATAPDLEVSLSGGSAAAAFVVLPAIALAGWLAATMRYRRADVD
;
A
#
# COMPACT_ATOMS: atom_id res chain seq x y z
N MET A 1 -61.12 3.87 21.53
CA MET A 1 -59.81 4.51 21.21
C MET A 1 -58.73 3.53 21.58
N SER A 2 -58.24 2.73 20.61
CA SER A 2 -57.12 1.78 20.82
C SER A 2 -55.82 2.53 20.73
N VAL A 3 -55.06 2.54 21.83
CA VAL A 3 -53.70 3.07 21.88
C VAL A 3 -52.82 2.14 21.04
N VAL A 4 -52.37 2.63 19.87
CA VAL A 4 -51.36 1.94 19.05
C VAL A 4 -50.04 2.08 19.78
N GLU A 5 -49.60 1.02 20.43
CA GLU A 5 -48.30 0.94 21.10
C GLU A 5 -47.20 1.05 20.06
N ALA A 6 -46.32 2.06 20.19
CA ALA A 6 -45.23 2.28 19.26
C ALA A 6 -44.28 1.10 19.32
N PRO A 7 -43.81 0.58 18.18
CA PRO A 7 -42.90 -0.59 18.16
C PRO A 7 -41.60 -0.28 18.89
N PRO A 8 -41.01 -1.26 19.59
CA PRO A 8 -39.78 -1.09 20.38
C PRO A 8 -38.64 -0.60 19.47
N ARG A 9 -38.04 0.53 19.83
CA ARG A 9 -36.86 1.04 19.14
C ARG A 9 -35.65 0.17 19.50
N PHE A 10 -35.29 -0.76 18.62
CA PHE A 10 -34.07 -1.52 18.73
C PHE A 10 -32.87 -0.58 18.50
N THR A 11 -32.25 -0.09 19.56
CA THR A 11 -30.97 0.62 19.49
C THR A 11 -29.86 -0.41 19.33
N VAL A 12 -29.62 -0.84 18.11
CA VAL A 12 -28.42 -1.65 17.79
C VAL A 12 -27.22 -0.72 17.94
N ARG A 13 -26.49 -0.82 19.06
CA ARG A 13 -25.18 -0.16 19.20
C ARG A 13 -24.22 -0.89 18.25
N PRO A 14 -23.68 -0.24 17.23
CA PRO A 14 -22.69 -0.88 16.38
C PRO A 14 -21.44 -1.15 17.24
N HIS A 15 -21.09 -2.42 17.43
CA HIS A 15 -19.79 -2.79 17.98
C HIS A 15 -18.74 -2.43 16.92
N THR A 16 -18.13 -1.26 17.04
CA THR A 16 -17.23 -0.65 16.04
C THR A 16 -16.10 -1.59 15.61
N LEU A 17 -15.51 -2.33 16.54
CA LEU A 17 -14.43 -3.27 16.24
C LEU A 17 -14.92 -4.52 15.48
N VAL A 18 -16.14 -4.99 15.77
CA VAL A 18 -16.71 -6.16 15.08
C VAL A 18 -17.02 -5.83 13.62
N SER A 19 -17.55 -4.62 13.35
CA SER A 19 -17.84 -4.18 11.98
C SER A 19 -16.57 -3.92 11.16
N LEU A 20 -15.53 -3.33 11.75
CA LEU A 20 -14.24 -3.13 11.09
C LEU A 20 -13.59 -4.47 10.74
N GLY A 21 -13.56 -5.43 11.68
CA GLY A 21 -13.00 -6.76 11.46
C GLY A 21 -13.76 -7.57 10.40
N ALA A 22 -15.09 -7.44 10.33
CA ALA A 22 -15.89 -8.08 9.29
C ALA A 22 -15.59 -7.50 7.90
N LEU A 23 -15.51 -6.16 7.77
CA LEU A 23 -15.13 -5.49 6.53
C LEU A 23 -13.70 -5.83 6.10
N TYR A 24 -12.76 -5.83 7.03
CA TYR A 24 -11.38 -6.23 6.76
C TYR A 24 -11.31 -7.66 6.18
N ARG A 25 -11.97 -8.63 6.81
CA ARG A 25 -12.00 -10.02 6.32
C ARG A 25 -12.66 -10.15 4.95
N LEU A 26 -13.73 -9.39 4.72
CA LEU A 26 -14.41 -9.36 3.42
C LEU A 26 -13.46 -8.84 2.34
N LEU A 27 -12.87 -7.66 2.55
CA LEU A 27 -11.96 -7.04 1.60
C LEU A 27 -10.69 -7.87 1.39
N LEU A 28 -10.16 -8.48 2.44
CA LEU A 28 -9.02 -9.37 2.32
C LEU A 28 -9.34 -10.56 1.38
N ARG A 29 -10.52 -11.17 1.53
CA ARG A 29 -10.94 -12.29 0.66
C ARG A 29 -11.14 -11.86 -0.78
N THR A 30 -11.67 -10.67 -1.05
CA THR A 30 -11.87 -10.17 -2.42
C THR A 30 -10.55 -9.80 -3.10
N GLN A 31 -9.54 -9.38 -2.33
CA GLN A 31 -8.20 -9.10 -2.87
C GLN A 31 -7.39 -10.35 -3.19
N ILE A 32 -7.57 -11.44 -2.44
CA ILE A 32 -6.86 -12.71 -2.62
C ILE A 32 -7.50 -13.48 -3.79
N THR A 33 -7.15 -13.12 -5.03
CA THR A 33 -7.51 -13.86 -6.24
C THR A 33 -6.27 -14.48 -6.87
N VAL A 34 -6.43 -15.64 -7.51
CA VAL A 34 -5.31 -16.38 -8.12
C VAL A 34 -4.52 -15.50 -9.09
N ALA A 35 -5.20 -14.72 -9.93
CA ALA A 35 -4.55 -13.84 -10.89
C ALA A 35 -3.70 -12.75 -10.22
N ARG A 36 -4.21 -12.12 -9.15
CA ARG A 36 -3.49 -11.08 -8.39
C ARG A 36 -2.28 -11.67 -7.67
N ILE A 37 -2.47 -12.81 -7.00
CA ILE A 37 -1.37 -13.49 -6.29
C ILE A 37 -0.27 -13.88 -7.28
N LEU A 38 -0.60 -14.53 -8.39
CA LEU A 38 0.38 -14.95 -9.40
C LEU A 38 1.09 -13.75 -10.04
N GLY A 39 0.37 -12.67 -10.36
CA GLY A 39 0.97 -11.47 -10.93
C GLY A 39 1.95 -10.78 -9.98
N ILE A 40 1.57 -10.58 -8.71
CA ILE A 40 2.44 -9.97 -7.70
C ILE A 40 3.60 -10.91 -7.34
N ALA A 41 3.34 -12.22 -7.22
CA ALA A 41 4.38 -13.20 -6.96
C ALA A 41 5.40 -13.28 -8.09
N ALA A 42 4.99 -13.15 -9.35
CA ALA A 42 5.90 -13.09 -10.49
C ALA A 42 6.81 -11.84 -10.43
N LEU A 43 6.25 -10.67 -10.10
CA LEU A 43 7.05 -9.46 -9.87
C LEU A 43 8.01 -9.64 -8.69
N GLY A 44 7.55 -10.23 -7.59
CA GLY A 44 8.38 -10.53 -6.43
C GLY A 44 9.49 -11.55 -6.72
N ALA A 45 9.19 -12.59 -7.51
CA ALA A 45 10.17 -13.59 -7.90
C ALA A 45 11.33 -12.97 -8.69
N LEU A 46 11.05 -11.97 -9.53
CA LEU A 46 12.11 -11.25 -10.25
C LEU A 46 13.03 -10.47 -9.29
N SER A 47 12.52 -9.94 -8.16
CA SER A 47 13.38 -9.35 -7.11
C SER A 47 14.36 -10.37 -6.54
N VAL A 48 13.91 -11.61 -6.32
CA VAL A 48 14.77 -12.69 -5.84
C VAL A 48 15.83 -13.06 -6.86
N VAL A 49 15.46 -13.11 -8.14
CA VAL A 49 16.41 -13.38 -9.24
C VAL A 49 17.45 -12.27 -9.34
N LEU A 50 17.05 -11.00 -9.28
CA LEU A 50 17.99 -9.86 -9.29
C LEU A 50 18.94 -9.92 -8.09
N GLY A 51 18.43 -10.27 -6.90
CA GLY A 51 19.26 -10.48 -5.71
C GLY A 51 20.26 -11.65 -5.88
N ALA A 52 19.85 -12.72 -6.55
CA ALA A 52 20.76 -13.82 -6.87
C ALA A 52 21.91 -13.36 -7.79
N PHE A 53 21.65 -12.49 -8.76
CA PHE A 53 22.68 -11.89 -9.60
C PHE A 53 23.61 -10.94 -8.83
N SER A 54 23.08 -10.16 -7.88
CA SER A 54 23.89 -9.27 -7.03
C SER A 54 24.96 -10.00 -6.23
N ARG A 55 24.78 -11.31 -5.97
CA ARG A 55 25.76 -12.14 -5.25
C ARG A 55 27.12 -12.24 -5.94
N TRP A 56 27.16 -12.11 -7.27
CA TRP A 56 28.40 -12.20 -8.07
C TRP A 56 29.02 -10.83 -8.36
N ASP A 57 28.47 -9.76 -7.82
CA ASP A 57 29.04 -8.44 -7.96
C ASP A 57 30.30 -8.27 -7.06
N SER A 58 31.13 -7.31 -7.39
CA SER A 58 32.31 -6.92 -6.58
C SER A 58 31.88 -6.41 -5.19
N ASP A 59 30.72 -5.76 -5.10
CA ASP A 59 30.09 -5.33 -3.86
C ASP A 59 28.64 -5.84 -3.81
N PRO A 60 28.42 -7.05 -3.28
CA PRO A 60 27.08 -7.64 -3.21
C PRO A 60 26.09 -6.81 -2.38
N ALA A 61 26.55 -6.07 -1.36
CA ALA A 61 25.69 -5.26 -0.51
C ALA A 61 25.13 -4.06 -1.28
N GLN A 62 26.01 -3.33 -1.96
CA GLN A 62 25.60 -2.20 -2.78
C GLN A 62 24.72 -2.66 -3.95
N ALA A 63 25.09 -3.73 -4.66
CA ALA A 63 24.31 -4.26 -5.78
C ALA A 63 22.91 -4.73 -5.34
N ALA A 64 22.78 -5.38 -4.17
CA ALA A 64 21.50 -5.79 -3.62
C ALA A 64 20.63 -4.57 -3.18
N ALA A 65 21.27 -3.54 -2.62
CA ALA A 65 20.58 -2.31 -2.25
C ALA A 65 20.08 -1.56 -3.48
N ASP A 66 20.87 -1.47 -4.54
CA ASP A 66 20.49 -0.82 -5.81
C ASP A 66 19.37 -1.58 -6.51
N ALA A 67 19.42 -2.91 -6.54
CA ALA A 67 18.31 -3.74 -7.04
C ALA A 67 17.03 -3.57 -6.21
N THR A 68 17.16 -3.49 -4.88
CA THR A 68 16.04 -3.22 -3.98
C THR A 68 15.42 -1.84 -4.23
N ALA A 69 16.24 -0.79 -4.36
CA ALA A 69 15.76 0.57 -4.60
C ALA A 69 15.13 0.72 -5.98
N SER A 70 15.84 0.32 -7.04
CA SER A 70 15.43 0.56 -8.43
C SER A 70 14.30 -0.35 -8.91
N TYR A 71 14.23 -1.58 -8.43
CA TYR A 71 13.20 -2.54 -8.83
C TYR A 71 12.19 -2.78 -7.70
N GLY A 72 12.63 -3.14 -6.51
CA GLY A 72 11.76 -3.46 -5.38
C GLY A 72 10.86 -2.30 -4.97
N LEU A 73 11.49 -1.18 -4.57
CA LEU A 73 10.78 -0.01 -4.07
C LEU A 73 10.17 0.85 -5.18
N ALA A 74 10.82 0.95 -6.35
CA ALA A 74 10.34 1.80 -7.43
C ALA A 74 9.28 1.13 -8.33
N LEU A 75 9.20 -0.21 -8.39
CA LEU A 75 8.26 -0.93 -9.26
C LEU A 75 7.40 -1.94 -8.51
N VAL A 76 7.99 -2.93 -7.82
CA VAL A 76 7.23 -4.06 -7.24
C VAL A 76 6.23 -3.59 -6.20
N VAL A 77 6.68 -2.83 -5.21
CA VAL A 77 5.82 -2.38 -4.10
C VAL A 77 4.72 -1.42 -4.58
N PRO A 78 5.00 -0.37 -5.38
CA PRO A 78 3.95 0.53 -5.86
C PRO A 78 2.97 -0.16 -6.81
N LEU A 79 3.42 -1.04 -7.73
CA LEU A 79 2.52 -1.75 -8.64
C LEU A 79 1.62 -2.76 -7.92
N ALA A 80 2.16 -3.51 -6.94
CA ALA A 80 1.37 -4.40 -6.10
C ALA A 80 0.31 -3.60 -5.30
N SER A 81 0.73 -2.50 -4.68
CA SER A 81 -0.17 -1.62 -3.92
C SER A 81 -1.21 -0.94 -4.80
N LEU A 82 -0.83 -0.55 -6.03
CA LEU A 82 -1.74 0.02 -7.03
C LEU A 82 -2.84 -0.98 -7.38
N TRP A 83 -2.45 -2.19 -7.76
CA TRP A 83 -3.41 -3.22 -8.19
C TRP A 83 -4.39 -3.57 -7.07
N LEU A 84 -3.90 -3.78 -5.85
CA LEU A 84 -4.72 -4.14 -4.70
C LEU A 84 -5.50 -2.94 -4.16
N GLY A 85 -4.87 -1.78 -4.01
CA GLY A 85 -5.48 -0.60 -3.40
C GLY A 85 -6.62 0.00 -4.24
N THR A 86 -6.43 0.12 -5.56
CA THR A 86 -7.48 0.67 -6.44
C THR A 86 -8.68 -0.25 -6.55
N SER A 87 -8.48 -1.58 -6.54
CA SER A 87 -9.57 -2.55 -6.61
C SER A 87 -10.29 -2.74 -5.27
N ALA A 88 -9.67 -2.43 -4.13
CA ALA A 88 -10.24 -2.69 -2.80
C ALA A 88 -11.62 -2.06 -2.59
N ILE A 89 -11.84 -0.85 -3.11
CA ILE A 89 -13.14 -0.16 -3.06
C ILE A 89 -13.68 0.04 -4.48
N GLY A 90 -12.80 0.19 -5.48
CA GLY A 90 -13.20 0.40 -6.87
C GLY A 90 -14.14 -0.68 -7.39
N ASP A 91 -13.81 -1.95 -7.17
CA ASP A 91 -14.64 -3.08 -7.56
C ASP A 91 -16.04 -3.02 -6.90
N LEU A 92 -16.12 -2.63 -5.61
CA LEU A 92 -17.40 -2.48 -4.90
C LEU A 92 -18.27 -1.34 -5.46
N ILE A 93 -17.64 -0.27 -5.97
CA ILE A 93 -18.33 0.85 -6.62
C ILE A 93 -18.86 0.41 -7.97
N GLU A 94 -18.03 -0.25 -8.79
CA GLU A 94 -18.40 -0.71 -10.13
C GLU A 94 -19.52 -1.76 -10.09
N ASP A 95 -19.48 -2.70 -9.14
CA ASP A 95 -20.47 -3.74 -8.93
C ASP A 95 -21.76 -3.25 -8.25
N ARG A 96 -21.85 -1.96 -7.92
CA ARG A 96 -22.99 -1.33 -7.20
C ARG A 96 -23.31 -2.00 -5.84
N LEU A 97 -22.34 -2.65 -5.24
CA LEU A 97 -22.51 -3.34 -3.94
C LEU A 97 -22.53 -2.38 -2.74
N LEU A 98 -22.13 -1.13 -2.92
CA LEU A 98 -22.15 -0.10 -1.88
C LEU A 98 -23.54 0.16 -1.30
N VAL A 99 -24.60 0.01 -2.08
CA VAL A 99 -25.99 0.20 -1.63
C VAL A 99 -26.32 -0.73 -0.46
N TYR A 100 -25.87 -1.98 -0.50
CA TYR A 100 -26.08 -2.94 0.58
C TYR A 100 -25.30 -2.62 1.85
N LEU A 101 -24.13 -1.98 1.72
CA LEU A 101 -23.33 -1.51 2.85
C LEU A 101 -23.95 -0.26 3.51
N TRP A 102 -24.65 0.58 2.76
CA TRP A 102 -25.30 1.78 3.27
C TRP A 102 -26.57 1.48 4.05
N LEU A 103 -27.21 0.36 3.81
CA LEU A 103 -28.36 -0.11 4.59
C LEU A 103 -27.98 -0.60 5.98
N LYS A 104 -26.68 -0.83 6.25
CA LYS A 104 -26.19 -1.24 7.57
C LYS A 104 -25.68 -0.02 8.35
N PRO A 105 -25.94 0.08 9.66
CA PRO A 105 -25.48 1.19 10.51
C PRO A 105 -23.98 1.05 10.83
N VAL A 106 -23.13 1.14 9.78
CA VAL A 106 -21.67 1.06 9.91
C VAL A 106 -21.07 2.47 9.74
N PRO A 107 -20.17 2.93 10.64
CA PRO A 107 -19.50 4.20 10.46
C PRO A 107 -18.74 4.26 9.12
N ARG A 108 -18.94 5.35 8.39
CA ARG A 108 -18.43 5.49 7.00
C ARG A 108 -16.92 5.43 6.86
N TRP A 109 -16.15 5.66 7.94
CA TRP A 109 -14.70 5.58 7.93
C TRP A 109 -14.15 4.14 8.04
N HIS A 110 -14.99 3.16 8.44
CA HIS A 110 -14.58 1.77 8.58
C HIS A 110 -14.21 1.13 7.24
N LEU A 111 -14.94 1.42 6.16
CA LEU A 111 -14.67 0.81 4.87
C LEU A 111 -13.30 1.24 4.31
N PRO A 112 -12.95 2.56 4.23
CA PRO A 112 -11.60 2.96 3.81
C PRO A 112 -10.50 2.45 4.74
N ALA A 113 -10.72 2.43 6.06
CA ALA A 113 -9.74 1.90 7.00
C ALA A 113 -9.48 0.41 6.78
N ALA A 114 -10.56 -0.38 6.64
CA ALA A 114 -10.46 -1.80 6.36
C ALA A 114 -9.76 -2.07 5.02
N ALA A 115 -10.01 -1.22 4.00
CA ALA A 115 -9.37 -1.32 2.69
C ALA A 115 -7.86 -1.08 2.76
N VAL A 116 -7.42 -0.02 3.44
CA VAL A 116 -5.98 0.26 3.61
C VAL A 116 -5.29 -0.87 4.37
N LEU A 117 -5.89 -1.34 5.47
CA LEU A 117 -5.34 -2.44 6.26
C LEU A 117 -5.29 -3.76 5.47
N ALA A 118 -6.35 -4.09 4.72
CA ALA A 118 -6.38 -5.29 3.89
C ALA A 118 -5.31 -5.23 2.80
N THR A 119 -5.19 -4.10 2.10
CA THR A 119 -4.17 -3.90 1.07
C THR A 119 -2.76 -4.04 1.64
N ALA A 120 -2.44 -3.36 2.74
CA ALA A 120 -1.13 -3.45 3.39
C ALA A 120 -0.82 -4.89 3.85
N SER A 121 -1.83 -5.61 4.42
CA SER A 121 -1.69 -7.00 4.86
C SER A 121 -1.39 -7.99 3.71
N VAL A 122 -1.73 -7.66 2.47
CA VAL A 122 -1.43 -8.49 1.29
C VAL A 122 -0.12 -8.05 0.64
N VAL A 123 0.16 -6.74 0.58
CA VAL A 123 1.39 -6.19 -0.01
C VAL A 123 2.64 -6.66 0.74
N VAL A 124 2.61 -6.68 2.08
CA VAL A 124 3.78 -7.10 2.87
C VAL A 124 4.21 -8.53 2.52
N PRO A 125 3.38 -9.58 2.59
CA PRO A 125 3.83 -10.94 2.27
C PRO A 125 4.09 -11.17 0.77
N LEU A 126 3.39 -10.49 -0.14
CA LEU A 126 3.51 -10.76 -1.57
C LEU A 126 4.50 -9.86 -2.30
N ALA A 127 4.83 -8.69 -1.77
CA ALA A 127 5.78 -7.75 -2.37
C ALA A 127 6.98 -7.48 -1.47
N ALA A 128 6.79 -7.08 -0.21
CA ALA A 128 7.91 -6.70 0.65
C ALA A 128 8.79 -7.90 1.04
N LEU A 129 8.22 -9.07 1.35
CA LEU A 129 9.01 -10.27 1.65
C LEU A 129 9.87 -10.74 0.47
N PRO A 130 9.37 -10.85 -0.79
CA PRO A 130 10.23 -11.22 -1.92
C PRO A 130 11.32 -10.19 -2.20
N VAL A 131 11.05 -8.89 -2.03
CA VAL A 131 12.07 -7.84 -2.17
C VAL A 131 13.18 -8.03 -1.15
N ALA A 132 12.85 -8.26 0.11
CA ALA A 132 13.81 -8.57 1.16
C ALA A 132 14.54 -9.91 0.92
N ALA A 133 13.82 -10.92 0.42
CA ALA A 133 14.40 -12.22 0.08
C ALA A 133 15.48 -12.11 -1.01
N GLY A 134 15.36 -11.15 -1.94
CA GLY A 134 16.42 -10.86 -2.92
C GLY A 134 17.75 -10.52 -2.24
N ALA A 135 17.76 -9.63 -1.26
CA ALA A 135 18.95 -9.28 -0.50
C ALA A 135 19.46 -10.46 0.37
N LEU A 136 18.57 -11.29 0.92
CA LEU A 136 18.97 -12.51 1.64
C LEU A 136 19.69 -13.50 0.73
N VAL A 137 19.21 -13.70 -0.49
CA VAL A 137 19.83 -14.58 -1.50
C VAL A 137 21.18 -14.03 -1.93
N ALA A 138 21.36 -12.71 -1.99
CA ALA A 138 22.66 -12.08 -2.20
C ALA A 138 23.65 -12.33 -1.05
N GLY A 139 23.17 -12.80 0.12
CA GLY A 139 23.98 -13.07 1.30
C GLY A 139 24.13 -11.88 2.25
N VAL A 140 23.28 -10.84 2.11
CA VAL A 140 23.40 -9.56 2.83
C VAL A 140 22.20 -9.36 3.76
N GLY A 141 22.31 -9.92 4.97
CA GLY A 141 21.20 -9.93 5.95
C GLY A 141 20.76 -8.54 6.40
N ASP A 142 21.69 -7.62 6.62
CA ASP A 142 21.38 -6.26 7.08
C ASP A 142 20.60 -5.48 6.02
N VAL A 143 21.00 -5.60 4.76
CA VAL A 143 20.24 -5.03 3.62
C VAL A 143 18.85 -5.63 3.53
N ALA A 144 18.70 -6.94 3.77
CA ALA A 144 17.39 -7.60 3.72
C ALA A 144 16.43 -7.09 4.80
N VAL A 145 16.91 -6.87 6.02
CA VAL A 145 16.10 -6.29 7.10
C VAL A 145 15.69 -4.86 6.75
N ALA A 146 16.64 -4.04 6.29
CA ALA A 146 16.35 -2.67 5.87
C ALA A 146 15.36 -2.63 4.68
N ALA A 147 15.53 -3.53 3.70
CA ALA A 147 14.63 -3.70 2.55
C ALA A 147 13.21 -4.08 2.97
N LEU A 148 13.07 -5.02 3.93
CA LEU A 148 11.76 -5.42 4.45
C LEU A 148 11.04 -4.26 5.13
N LEU A 149 11.74 -3.50 5.97
CA LEU A 149 11.18 -2.32 6.64
C LEU A 149 10.80 -1.24 5.63
N ALA A 150 11.71 -0.91 4.70
CA ALA A 150 11.49 0.09 3.66
C ALA A 150 10.27 -0.28 2.78
N ALA A 151 10.23 -1.52 2.27
CA ALA A 151 9.15 -2.00 1.42
C ALA A 151 7.81 -2.10 2.16
N SER A 152 7.80 -2.48 3.45
CA SER A 152 6.58 -2.54 4.26
C SER A 152 6.00 -1.16 4.52
N LEU A 153 6.84 -0.19 4.88
CA LEU A 153 6.42 1.19 5.10
C LEU A 153 5.96 1.87 3.80
N ALA A 154 6.70 1.66 2.70
CA ALA A 154 6.29 2.14 1.38
C ALA A 154 4.95 1.52 0.95
N GLY A 155 4.79 0.21 1.13
CA GLY A 155 3.54 -0.50 0.83
C GLY A 155 2.35 0.03 1.60
N LEU A 156 2.54 0.38 2.88
CA LEU A 156 1.50 1.03 3.70
C LEU A 156 1.15 2.42 3.16
N ALA A 157 2.16 3.25 2.81
CA ALA A 157 1.94 4.58 2.24
C ALA A 157 1.19 4.52 0.90
N TYR A 158 1.62 3.64 -0.01
CA TYR A 158 0.95 3.41 -1.29
C TYR A 158 -0.46 2.84 -1.12
N ALA A 159 -0.69 1.94 -0.16
CA ALA A 159 -2.03 1.43 0.14
C ALA A 159 -2.99 2.58 0.47
N GLY A 160 -2.58 3.55 1.29
CA GLY A 160 -3.38 4.74 1.59
C GLY A 160 -3.73 5.55 0.35
N ILE A 161 -2.72 5.87 -0.48
CA ILE A 161 -2.90 6.68 -1.71
C ILE A 161 -3.79 5.96 -2.71
N PHE A 162 -3.54 4.68 -3.00
CA PHE A 162 -4.26 3.96 -4.05
C PHE A 162 -5.66 3.54 -3.63
N VAL A 163 -5.92 3.31 -2.35
CA VAL A 163 -7.30 3.19 -1.83
C VAL A 163 -8.04 4.53 -2.00
N ALA A 164 -7.40 5.66 -1.71
CA ALA A 164 -8.01 6.96 -1.98
C ALA A 164 -8.28 7.16 -3.47
N ALA A 165 -7.30 6.86 -4.34
CA ALA A 165 -7.47 6.95 -5.78
C ALA A 165 -8.65 6.09 -6.29
N GLY A 166 -8.84 4.88 -5.75
CA GLY A 166 -9.95 3.98 -6.07
C GLY A 166 -11.33 4.57 -5.76
N VAL A 167 -11.42 5.43 -4.73
CA VAL A 167 -12.67 6.14 -4.37
C VAL A 167 -12.89 7.40 -5.21
N TRP A 168 -11.81 8.08 -5.62
CA TRP A 168 -11.89 9.38 -6.31
C TRP A 168 -12.04 9.25 -7.83
N PHE A 169 -11.41 8.25 -8.44
CA PHE A 169 -11.28 8.14 -9.90
C PHE A 169 -11.94 6.86 -10.44
N ARG A 170 -12.77 6.99 -11.47
CA ARG A 170 -13.38 5.82 -12.16
C ARG A 170 -12.36 4.93 -12.88
N ARG A 171 -11.18 5.48 -13.23
CA ARG A 171 -10.06 4.75 -13.86
C ARG A 171 -8.81 4.87 -13.00
N ALA A 172 -8.97 4.57 -11.70
CA ALA A 172 -7.92 4.74 -10.69
C ALA A 172 -6.61 4.02 -11.04
N ALA A 173 -6.69 2.83 -11.65
CA ALA A 173 -5.51 2.07 -12.05
C ALA A 173 -4.65 2.82 -13.09
N TRP A 174 -5.26 3.48 -14.08
CA TRP A 174 -4.52 4.26 -15.08
C TRP A 174 -3.87 5.51 -14.49
N TRP A 175 -4.60 6.24 -13.65
CA TRP A 175 -4.05 7.40 -12.96
C TRP A 175 -2.96 7.03 -11.97
N GLY A 176 -3.14 5.91 -11.27
CA GLY A 176 -2.13 5.38 -10.35
C GLY A 176 -0.88 4.89 -11.09
N LEU A 177 -1.02 4.26 -12.25
CA LEU A 177 0.11 3.86 -13.09
C LEU A 177 0.88 5.09 -13.60
N ALA A 178 0.17 6.12 -14.05
CA ALA A 178 0.80 7.39 -14.45
C ALA A 178 1.53 8.04 -13.27
N PHE A 179 0.96 8.02 -12.05
CA PHE A 179 1.62 8.51 -10.85
C PHE A 179 2.90 7.74 -10.56
N VAL A 180 2.88 6.40 -10.60
CA VAL A 180 4.09 5.59 -10.35
C VAL A 180 5.16 5.85 -11.40
N LEU A 181 4.80 5.83 -12.69
CA LEU A 181 5.78 5.95 -13.77
C LEU A 181 6.32 7.37 -13.94
N LEU A 182 5.46 8.40 -13.82
CA LEU A 182 5.86 9.78 -14.06
C LEU A 182 6.32 10.47 -12.78
N TRP A 183 5.54 10.38 -11.69
CA TRP A 183 5.87 11.11 -10.47
C TRP A 183 6.97 10.41 -9.68
N GLU A 184 6.79 9.16 -9.34
CA GLU A 184 7.74 8.42 -8.49
C GLU A 184 9.09 8.21 -9.19
N ASN A 185 9.09 7.85 -10.48
CA ASN A 185 10.35 7.60 -11.19
C ASN A 185 10.94 8.87 -11.80
N ALA A 186 10.16 9.74 -12.45
CA ALA A 186 10.71 10.93 -13.07
C ALA A 186 11.13 11.98 -12.03
N VAL A 187 10.25 12.30 -11.06
CA VAL A 187 10.53 13.33 -10.05
C VAL A 187 11.67 12.93 -9.13
N ALA A 188 11.76 11.65 -8.74
CA ALA A 188 12.83 11.16 -7.89
C ALA A 188 14.23 11.42 -8.48
N HIS A 189 14.37 11.43 -9.81
CA HIS A 189 15.65 11.56 -10.51
C HIS A 189 15.97 12.98 -11.01
N ILE A 190 15.07 13.97 -10.83
CA ILE A 190 15.33 15.34 -11.29
C ILE A 190 16.47 16.01 -10.49
N SER A 191 16.47 15.83 -9.16
CA SER A 191 17.51 16.39 -8.28
C SER A 191 17.56 15.63 -6.96
N GLN A 192 18.67 15.75 -6.22
CA GLN A 192 18.78 15.16 -4.87
C GLN A 192 17.70 15.68 -3.89
N GLY A 193 17.20 16.90 -4.08
CA GLY A 193 16.13 17.48 -3.25
C GLY A 193 14.73 16.98 -3.60
N SER A 194 14.49 16.51 -4.83
CA SER A 194 13.17 16.09 -5.30
C SER A 194 12.74 14.71 -4.73
N ALA A 195 13.70 13.88 -4.31
CA ALA A 195 13.41 12.60 -3.65
C ALA A 195 12.53 12.76 -2.38
N ARG A 196 12.55 13.94 -1.73
CA ARG A 196 11.69 14.25 -0.58
C ARG A 196 10.19 14.30 -0.91
N PHE A 197 9.84 14.45 -2.18
CA PHE A 197 8.45 14.49 -2.64
C PHE A 197 7.96 13.12 -3.13
N THR A 198 8.78 12.08 -3.03
CA THR A 198 8.47 10.73 -3.48
C THR A 198 8.46 9.74 -2.31
N ILE A 199 7.59 8.74 -2.40
CA ILE A 199 7.54 7.65 -1.41
C ILE A 199 8.80 6.79 -1.54
N VAL A 200 9.27 6.56 -2.76
CA VAL A 200 10.52 5.83 -3.03
C VAL A 200 11.70 6.50 -2.33
N GLY A 201 11.83 7.82 -2.40
CA GLY A 201 12.91 8.56 -1.74
C GLY A 201 12.90 8.38 -0.21
N TRP A 202 11.73 8.43 0.42
CA TRP A 202 11.60 8.15 1.85
C TRP A 202 11.87 6.69 2.20
N ALA A 203 11.40 5.75 1.38
CA ALA A 203 11.68 4.32 1.58
C ALA A 203 13.18 4.02 1.41
N SER A 204 13.85 4.64 0.46
CA SER A 204 15.31 4.52 0.27
C SER A 204 16.09 5.09 1.45
N SER A 205 15.57 6.11 2.16
CA SER A 205 16.17 6.59 3.41
C SER A 205 16.11 5.53 4.54
N VAL A 206 15.09 4.66 4.54
CA VAL A 206 15.06 3.50 5.46
C VAL A 206 16.06 2.43 5.02
N LEU A 207 16.17 2.18 3.71
CA LEU A 207 17.16 1.24 3.18
C LEU A 207 18.59 1.65 3.55
N ALA A 208 18.89 2.96 3.56
CA ALA A 208 20.17 3.54 3.97
C ALA A 208 20.52 3.33 5.46
N THR A 209 19.67 2.66 6.25
CA THR A 209 20.03 2.24 7.62
C THR A 209 20.95 1.01 7.65
N ALA A 210 21.04 0.26 6.56
CA ALA A 210 22.00 -0.81 6.46
C ALA A 210 23.43 -0.23 6.37
N PRO A 211 24.42 -0.89 7.03
CA PRO A 211 25.79 -0.37 7.12
C PRO A 211 26.46 -0.30 5.74
N ASP A 212 27.34 0.67 5.59
CA ASP A 212 28.27 0.83 4.44
C ASP A 212 27.57 0.96 3.06
N LEU A 213 26.31 1.44 3.02
CA LEU A 213 25.59 1.66 1.78
C LEU A 213 25.60 3.13 1.33
N GLU A 214 25.89 3.33 0.05
CA GLU A 214 25.68 4.60 -0.64
C GLU A 214 24.32 4.60 -1.36
N VAL A 215 23.29 5.20 -0.75
CA VAL A 215 21.97 5.30 -1.36
C VAL A 215 21.85 6.65 -2.08
N SER A 216 21.74 6.56 -3.41
CA SER A 216 21.67 7.74 -4.30
C SER A 216 20.40 8.58 -4.12
N LEU A 217 19.29 7.93 -3.77
CA LEU A 217 18.00 8.58 -3.54
C LEU A 217 17.67 8.58 -2.05
N SER A 218 17.61 9.76 -1.44
CA SER A 218 17.23 9.91 -0.03
C SER A 218 16.23 11.05 0.14
N GLY A 219 15.08 10.75 0.72
CA GLY A 219 14.07 11.75 1.08
C GLY A 219 14.46 12.57 2.32
N GLY A 220 15.36 12.05 3.15
CA GLY A 220 15.77 12.67 4.41
C GLY A 220 16.37 11.67 5.38
N SER A 221 16.19 11.86 6.69
CA SER A 221 16.64 10.90 7.69
C SER A 221 15.71 9.68 7.76
N ALA A 222 16.27 8.51 8.06
CA ALA A 222 15.48 7.28 8.28
C ALA A 222 14.43 7.47 9.39
N ALA A 223 14.77 8.16 10.49
CA ALA A 223 13.83 8.47 11.56
C ALA A 223 12.63 9.28 11.07
N ALA A 224 12.85 10.25 10.18
CA ALA A 224 11.75 11.00 9.58
C ALA A 224 10.90 10.12 8.65
N ALA A 225 11.48 9.17 7.93
CA ALA A 225 10.75 8.24 7.06
C ALA A 225 9.76 7.38 7.84
N PHE A 226 10.10 6.94 9.06
CA PHE A 226 9.19 6.19 9.95
C PHE A 226 7.97 7.02 10.40
N VAL A 227 8.00 8.32 10.27
CA VAL A 227 6.87 9.21 10.55
C VAL A 227 6.14 9.60 9.26
N VAL A 228 6.88 9.97 8.21
CA VAL A 228 6.33 10.49 6.95
C VAL A 228 5.54 9.41 6.21
N LEU A 229 6.06 8.18 6.08
CA LEU A 229 5.38 7.12 5.35
C LEU A 229 4.03 6.71 5.97
N PRO A 230 3.91 6.47 7.29
CA PRO A 230 2.61 6.27 7.91
C PRO A 230 1.70 7.51 7.86
N ALA A 231 2.26 8.73 7.92
CA ALA A 231 1.47 9.96 7.77
C ALA A 231 0.84 10.07 6.37
N ILE A 232 1.56 9.67 5.31
CA ILE A 232 1.02 9.58 3.94
C ILE A 232 -0.12 8.56 3.89
N ALA A 233 0.03 7.39 4.51
CA ALA A 233 -1.04 6.39 4.58
C ALA A 233 -2.29 6.94 5.30
N LEU A 234 -2.11 7.63 6.41
CA LEU A 234 -3.20 8.29 7.15
C LEU A 234 -3.86 9.39 6.32
N ALA A 235 -3.10 10.21 5.61
CA ALA A 235 -3.63 11.24 4.72
C ALA A 235 -4.47 10.62 3.59
N GLY A 236 -4.02 9.53 2.98
CA GLY A 236 -4.77 8.77 1.99
C GLY A 236 -6.07 8.20 2.56
N TRP A 237 -6.03 7.56 3.73
CA TRP A 237 -7.22 7.09 4.43
C TRP A 237 -8.22 8.22 4.73
N LEU A 238 -7.75 9.37 5.21
CA LEU A 238 -8.61 10.54 5.47
C LEU A 238 -9.24 11.06 4.18
N ALA A 239 -8.46 11.17 3.10
CA ALA A 239 -8.94 11.60 1.79
C ALA A 239 -10.03 10.65 1.25
N ALA A 240 -9.82 9.33 1.34
CA ALA A 240 -10.81 8.32 0.98
C ALA A 240 -12.08 8.45 1.81
N THR A 241 -11.94 8.65 3.13
CA THR A 241 -13.06 8.82 4.06
C THR A 241 -13.87 10.08 3.77
N MET A 242 -13.21 11.21 3.49
CA MET A 242 -13.87 12.46 3.14
C MET A 242 -14.69 12.35 1.87
N ARG A 243 -14.15 11.71 0.83
CA ARG A 243 -14.86 11.49 -0.43
C ARG A 243 -16.02 10.54 -0.24
N TYR A 244 -15.81 9.43 0.46
CA TYR A 244 -16.86 8.44 0.74
C TYR A 244 -18.02 9.00 1.56
N ARG A 245 -17.77 9.98 2.44
CA ARG A 245 -18.81 10.70 3.19
C ARG A 245 -19.66 11.62 2.32
N ARG A 246 -19.08 12.18 1.24
CA ARG A 246 -19.74 13.13 0.32
C ARG A 246 -20.39 12.44 -0.88
N ALA A 247 -20.14 11.16 -1.07
CA ALA A 247 -20.84 10.39 -2.10
C ALA A 247 -22.29 10.20 -1.65
N ASP A 248 -23.13 11.16 -2.02
CA ASP A 248 -24.58 11.00 -1.94
C ASP A 248 -25.02 10.00 -3.01
N VAL A 249 -26.13 9.29 -2.70
CA VAL A 249 -26.74 8.32 -3.59
C VAL A 249 -27.48 9.11 -4.67
N ASP A 250 -26.84 9.35 -5.81
CA ASP A 250 -27.51 9.74 -7.04
C ASP A 250 -27.94 8.51 -7.83
#